data_0ddb7497bacbedb17a7043c58a651d5a
#
_entry.id   0ddb7497bacbedb17a7043c58a651d5a
#
_cell.length_a   1.000
_cell.length_b   1.000
_cell.length_c   1.000
_cell.angle_alpha   90.00
_cell.angle_beta   90.00
_cell.angle_gamma   90.00
#
_symmetry.space_group_name_H-M   'P 1'
#
loop_
_entity.id
_entity.type
_entity.pdbx_description
1 polymer ?
#
loop_
_entity_poly.entity_id
_entity_poly.type
_entity_poly.pdbx_seq_one_letter_code
_entity_poly.pdbx_strand_id
1 'polypeptide(L)'
;MNVHLSHPRRSACALVCSLVLGGFTPNISSALTLDEALRIAEAQAPSLNAQTADVELARSMAKPADQLPDPKLLLGLNNFPISGENRGELNAEPMTMQMVGISQEVTSSDKRQARVAMAQATIETAQAQRQIERLNVRLQTALAWISARATEQKLQLFKQLYSENKLFAAAIRASIAGGQGQSADSVAPRQEALLLAEQQDSLEQERSQQRAALRRWIGEDARQPLTGKLPQWQPAPAQFSHALEQHPELAVYEPMSRQADAAISAAVAEKQPDWAWQVAYQKRGADFGDMVSVQFSVDLPVFAGSRQDPKIAASHSARNRLDAQREAKLRQHRQQLDDLQAQYHRLDRAVERSQSQLIPLAVDKVQLSLADYRAGKNQLANLISARRELIEARLRDIDLQQQRSLVSANLHYAYTEISQ
;
A
#
# COMPACT_ATOMS: atom_id res chain seq x y z
N MET A 1 -15.92 -75.87 -20.06
CA MET A 1 -16.86 -76.78 -19.36
C MET A 1 -17.53 -76.01 -18.29
N ASN A 2 -18.86 -75.91 -18.43
CA ASN A 2 -19.91 -75.41 -17.49
C ASN A 2 -19.80 -73.99 -16.96
N VAL A 3 -20.51 -73.01 -17.49
CA VAL A 3 -21.96 -72.73 -17.46
C VAL A 3 -22.59 -72.78 -16.07
N HIS A 4 -22.97 -71.57 -15.52
CA HIS A 4 -24.28 -71.33 -14.99
C HIS A 4 -24.62 -69.85 -14.91
N LEU A 5 -25.70 -69.54 -15.60
CA LEU A 5 -26.55 -68.36 -15.57
C LEU A 5 -27.32 -68.29 -14.24
N SER A 6 -27.63 -67.08 -13.75
CA SER A 6 -28.99 -66.70 -13.30
C SER A 6 -29.16 -65.22 -13.14
N HIS A 7 -30.15 -64.68 -13.80
CA HIS A 7 -30.82 -63.39 -13.67
C HIS A 7 -31.88 -63.41 -12.54
N PRO A 8 -32.68 -62.37 -12.36
CA PRO A 8 -32.47 -60.96 -11.95
C PRO A 8 -33.36 -60.60 -10.72
N ARG A 9 -33.14 -59.45 -10.14
CA ARG A 9 -34.19 -58.83 -9.32
C ARG A 9 -34.26 -57.32 -9.55
N ARG A 10 -35.43 -56.89 -10.07
CA ARG A 10 -35.92 -55.50 -10.13
C ARG A 10 -36.16 -54.98 -8.75
N SER A 11 -35.76 -53.72 -8.49
CA SER A 11 -36.39 -52.89 -7.46
C SER A 11 -36.23 -51.42 -7.78
N ALA A 12 -37.33 -50.83 -8.12
CA ALA A 12 -37.86 -49.52 -7.78
C ALA A 12 -36.95 -48.26 -7.81
N CYS A 13 -37.23 -47.45 -8.81
CA CYS A 13 -37.00 -46.02 -8.84
C CYS A 13 -37.63 -45.33 -7.61
N ALA A 14 -36.81 -44.71 -6.76
CA ALA A 14 -37.28 -43.65 -5.89
C ALA A 14 -36.62 -42.33 -6.38
N LEU A 15 -37.45 -41.54 -7.08
CA LEU A 15 -37.16 -40.17 -7.51
C LEU A 15 -37.20 -39.30 -6.26
N VAL A 16 -36.01 -38.96 -5.68
CA VAL A 16 -35.91 -37.91 -4.67
C VAL A 16 -35.74 -36.61 -5.40
N CYS A 17 -36.83 -35.87 -5.59
CA CYS A 17 -36.79 -34.45 -5.93
C CYS A 17 -36.20 -33.66 -4.74
N SER A 18 -34.89 -33.42 -4.79
CA SER A 18 -34.25 -32.44 -3.91
C SER A 18 -34.64 -31.05 -4.38
N LEU A 19 -35.63 -30.45 -3.73
CA LEU A 19 -35.93 -29.03 -3.81
C LEU A 19 -34.71 -28.27 -3.29
N VAL A 20 -33.88 -27.76 -4.22
CA VAL A 20 -32.88 -26.74 -3.91
C VAL A 20 -33.67 -25.45 -3.65
N LEU A 21 -34.03 -25.23 -2.39
CA LEU A 21 -34.38 -23.89 -1.93
C LEU A 21 -33.07 -23.06 -1.98
N GLY A 22 -32.86 -22.44 -3.15
CA GLY A 22 -31.91 -21.35 -3.29
C GLY A 22 -32.33 -20.25 -2.32
N GLY A 23 -31.71 -20.22 -1.13
CA GLY A 23 -31.85 -19.13 -0.19
C GLY A 23 -31.39 -17.84 -0.92
N PHE A 24 -32.34 -17.06 -1.40
CA PHE A 24 -32.15 -15.65 -1.68
C PHE A 24 -31.86 -15.00 -0.32
N THR A 25 -30.60 -15.02 0.09
CA THR A 25 -30.14 -14.06 1.10
C THR A 25 -30.34 -12.70 0.45
N PRO A 26 -31.22 -11.84 0.99
CA PRO A 26 -31.24 -10.47 0.53
C PRO A 26 -29.81 -9.96 0.77
N ASN A 27 -29.11 -9.56 -0.30
CA ASN A 27 -27.95 -8.70 -0.19
C ASN A 27 -28.48 -7.46 0.53
N ILE A 28 -28.38 -7.47 1.85
CA ILE A 28 -28.49 -6.25 2.65
C ILE A 28 -27.40 -5.38 2.06
N SER A 29 -27.80 -4.40 1.26
CA SER A 29 -26.90 -3.39 0.72
C SER A 29 -26.27 -2.74 1.94
N SER A 30 -25.17 -3.31 2.37
CA SER A 30 -24.42 -2.84 3.52
C SER A 30 -23.90 -1.48 3.12
N ALA A 31 -24.38 -0.47 3.80
CA ALA A 31 -23.94 0.88 3.54
C ALA A 31 -22.47 1.00 3.96
N LEU A 32 -21.60 1.44 3.07
CA LEU A 32 -20.16 1.45 3.22
C LEU A 32 -19.73 2.55 4.20
N THR A 33 -19.39 2.16 5.42
CA THR A 33 -18.74 3.02 6.41
C THR A 33 -17.25 3.13 6.16
N LEU A 34 -16.56 4.07 6.84
CA LEU A 34 -15.11 4.19 6.76
C LEU A 34 -14.42 2.90 7.25
N ASP A 35 -14.85 2.37 8.41
CA ASP A 35 -14.24 1.16 8.99
C ASP A 35 -14.38 -0.05 8.08
N GLU A 36 -15.56 -0.20 7.43
CA GLU A 36 -15.78 -1.25 6.45
C GLU A 36 -14.88 -1.08 5.21
N ALA A 37 -14.73 0.16 4.71
CA ALA A 37 -13.84 0.45 3.59
C ALA A 37 -12.36 0.12 3.91
N LEU A 38 -11.91 0.44 5.12
CA LEU A 38 -10.56 0.11 5.59
C LEU A 38 -10.35 -1.40 5.68
N ARG A 39 -11.32 -2.12 6.25
CA ARG A 39 -11.26 -3.58 6.38
C ARG A 39 -11.19 -4.27 5.00
N ILE A 40 -12.00 -3.81 4.04
CA ILE A 40 -11.98 -4.32 2.67
C ILE A 40 -10.63 -4.02 2.00
N ALA A 41 -10.12 -2.80 2.13
CA ALA A 41 -8.84 -2.39 1.55
C ALA A 41 -7.68 -3.24 2.09
N GLU A 42 -7.60 -3.47 3.40
CA GLU A 42 -6.56 -4.32 4.00
C GLU A 42 -6.63 -5.77 3.53
N ALA A 43 -7.85 -6.30 3.29
CA ALA A 43 -8.03 -7.67 2.82
C ALA A 43 -7.74 -7.86 1.33
N GLN A 44 -7.94 -6.82 0.50
CA GLN A 44 -7.98 -6.97 -0.96
C GLN A 44 -6.95 -6.12 -1.71
N ALA A 45 -6.24 -5.18 -1.06
CA ALA A 45 -5.30 -4.29 -1.75
C ALA A 45 -4.17 -5.09 -2.45
N PRO A 46 -4.03 -4.99 -3.78
CA PRO A 46 -3.00 -5.74 -4.52
C PRO A 46 -1.58 -5.37 -4.09
N SER A 47 -1.34 -4.12 -3.70
CA SER A 47 -0.03 -3.65 -3.22
C SER A 47 0.37 -4.34 -1.90
N LEU A 48 -0.58 -4.56 -0.98
CA LEU A 48 -0.32 -5.27 0.27
C LEU A 48 -0.06 -6.77 0.04
N ASN A 49 -0.76 -7.37 -0.93
CA ASN A 49 -0.52 -8.75 -1.35
C ASN A 49 0.87 -8.89 -1.98
N ALA A 50 1.33 -7.91 -2.79
CA ALA A 50 2.68 -7.90 -3.34
C ALA A 50 3.73 -7.84 -2.23
N GLN A 51 3.58 -6.96 -1.24
CA GLN A 51 4.50 -6.90 -0.09
C GLN A 51 4.50 -8.17 0.77
N THR A 52 3.35 -8.87 0.82
CA THR A 52 3.29 -10.19 1.49
C THR A 52 4.10 -11.24 0.72
N ALA A 53 4.02 -11.21 -0.61
CA ALA A 53 4.84 -12.07 -1.46
C ALA A 53 6.35 -11.75 -1.34
N ASP A 54 6.72 -10.48 -1.18
CA ASP A 54 8.12 -10.07 -0.94
C ASP A 54 8.66 -10.63 0.39
N VAL A 55 7.84 -10.67 1.44
CA VAL A 55 8.23 -11.33 2.70
C VAL A 55 8.47 -12.83 2.50
N GLU A 56 7.60 -13.53 1.76
CA GLU A 56 7.77 -14.96 1.46
C GLU A 56 8.96 -15.21 0.54
N LEU A 57 9.23 -14.30 -0.41
CA LEU A 57 10.45 -14.33 -1.23
C LEU A 57 11.70 -14.26 -0.34
N ALA A 58 11.76 -13.26 0.55
CA ALA A 58 12.90 -13.10 1.48
C ALA A 58 13.09 -14.35 2.36
N ARG A 59 12.02 -14.91 2.91
CA ARG A 59 12.05 -16.16 3.69
C ARG A 59 12.57 -17.34 2.90
N SER A 60 12.15 -17.47 1.65
CA SER A 60 12.58 -18.55 0.77
C SER A 60 14.06 -18.41 0.40
N MET A 61 14.51 -17.19 0.11
CA MET A 61 15.93 -16.91 -0.19
C MET A 61 16.85 -17.05 1.03
N ALA A 62 16.32 -16.99 2.24
CA ALA A 62 17.09 -17.18 3.46
C ALA A 62 17.43 -18.67 3.73
N LYS A 63 16.63 -19.62 3.23
CA LYS A 63 16.85 -21.05 3.48
C LYS A 63 18.24 -21.57 3.09
N PRO A 64 18.81 -21.21 1.92
CA PRO A 64 20.14 -21.67 1.52
C PRO A 64 21.28 -20.84 2.14
N ALA A 65 21.04 -19.83 2.98
CA ALA A 65 22.06 -18.90 3.41
C ALA A 65 23.21 -19.54 4.20
N ASP A 66 22.95 -20.61 4.98
CA ASP A 66 23.95 -21.35 5.74
C ASP A 66 24.50 -22.56 4.97
N GLN A 67 23.97 -22.87 3.78
CA GLN A 67 24.39 -24.05 3.07
C GLN A 67 25.73 -23.86 2.37
N LEU A 68 26.49 -24.97 2.28
CA LEU A 68 27.67 -25.01 1.44
C LEU A 68 27.26 -25.03 -0.04
N PRO A 69 28.12 -24.56 -0.96
CA PRO A 69 27.90 -24.74 -2.38
C PRO A 69 27.69 -26.21 -2.74
N ASP A 70 26.96 -26.48 -3.81
CA ASP A 70 26.72 -27.87 -4.27
C ASP A 70 28.04 -28.56 -4.62
N PRO A 71 28.15 -29.87 -4.33
CA PRO A 71 29.29 -30.66 -4.76
C PRO A 71 29.34 -30.73 -6.29
N LYS A 72 30.55 -30.67 -6.85
CA LYS A 72 30.80 -30.72 -8.29
C LYS A 72 31.25 -32.12 -8.71
N LEU A 73 30.59 -32.71 -9.71
CA LEU A 73 31.07 -33.91 -10.38
C LEU A 73 32.17 -33.51 -11.37
N LEU A 74 33.29 -34.16 -11.27
CA LEU A 74 34.45 -33.97 -12.14
C LEU A 74 34.59 -35.16 -13.08
N LEU A 75 34.58 -34.89 -14.36
CA LEU A 75 34.87 -35.88 -15.41
C LEU A 75 36.05 -35.34 -16.23
N GLY A 76 37.05 -36.15 -16.47
CA GLY A 76 38.21 -35.66 -17.19
C GLY A 76 39.04 -36.76 -17.84
N LEU A 77 39.87 -36.36 -18.76
CA LEU A 77 40.92 -37.17 -19.38
C LEU A 77 42.22 -36.43 -19.14
N ASN A 78 43.09 -37.04 -18.32
CA ASN A 78 44.36 -36.43 -17.96
C ASN A 78 45.50 -37.06 -18.79
N ASN A 79 46.49 -36.25 -19.17
CA ASN A 79 47.70 -36.65 -19.87
C ASN A 79 47.44 -37.43 -21.17
N PHE A 80 46.40 -37.03 -21.93
CA PHE A 80 46.12 -37.67 -23.22
C PHE A 80 47.22 -37.33 -24.25
N PRO A 81 47.86 -38.31 -24.90
CA PRO A 81 48.98 -38.04 -25.79
C PRO A 81 48.49 -37.41 -27.10
N ILE A 82 48.99 -36.23 -27.41
CA ILE A 82 48.68 -35.47 -28.65
C ILE A 82 49.81 -35.53 -29.68
N SER A 83 50.96 -36.08 -29.30
CA SER A 83 52.13 -36.24 -30.14
C SER A 83 52.91 -37.51 -29.73
N GLY A 84 53.87 -37.99 -30.56
CA GLY A 84 54.64 -39.19 -30.31
C GLY A 84 54.02 -40.47 -30.88
N GLU A 85 54.60 -41.62 -30.55
CA GLU A 85 54.23 -42.91 -31.07
C GLU A 85 52.80 -43.35 -30.64
N ASN A 86 52.41 -43.02 -29.41
CA ASN A 86 51.12 -43.39 -28.82
C ASN A 86 50.06 -42.26 -29.00
N ARG A 87 50.24 -41.33 -29.94
CA ARG A 87 49.32 -40.24 -30.21
C ARG A 87 47.88 -40.74 -30.44
N GLY A 88 46.91 -40.22 -29.65
CA GLY A 88 45.48 -40.53 -29.79
C GLY A 88 45.07 -41.87 -29.13
N GLU A 89 45.95 -42.55 -28.44
CA GLU A 89 45.66 -43.82 -27.76
C GLU A 89 45.36 -43.57 -26.27
N LEU A 90 44.20 -44.09 -25.82
CA LEU A 90 43.73 -43.92 -24.41
C LEU A 90 44.44 -44.81 -23.41
N ASN A 91 44.98 -45.97 -23.88
CA ASN A 91 45.48 -47.03 -22.98
C ASN A 91 46.97 -47.36 -23.16
N ALA A 92 47.65 -46.75 -24.11
CA ALA A 92 49.05 -47.08 -24.44
C ALA A 92 50.06 -46.41 -23.49
N GLU A 93 49.70 -45.25 -22.92
CA GLU A 93 50.57 -44.49 -22.02
C GLU A 93 50.23 -44.69 -20.54
N PRO A 94 51.24 -44.99 -19.69
CA PRO A 94 51.02 -45.21 -18.25
C PRO A 94 50.45 -43.96 -17.53
N MET A 95 50.58 -42.79 -18.11
CA MET A 95 50.14 -41.51 -17.53
C MET A 95 48.76 -41.05 -18.01
N THR A 96 48.20 -41.68 -19.09
CA THR A 96 46.86 -41.35 -19.57
C THR A 96 45.80 -41.91 -18.65
N MET A 97 44.94 -41.06 -18.10
CA MET A 97 43.97 -41.44 -17.08
C MET A 97 42.61 -40.87 -17.39
N GLN A 98 41.59 -41.73 -17.38
CA GLN A 98 40.19 -41.34 -17.35
C GLN A 98 39.79 -41.06 -15.89
N MET A 99 39.34 -39.85 -15.58
CA MET A 99 39.06 -39.41 -14.21
C MET A 99 37.56 -39.26 -14.01
N VAL A 100 37.06 -39.75 -12.87
CA VAL A 100 35.77 -39.42 -12.30
C VAL A 100 36.01 -39.04 -10.84
N GLY A 101 35.46 -37.90 -10.43
CA GLY A 101 35.67 -37.41 -9.05
C GLY A 101 34.56 -36.51 -8.56
N ILE A 102 34.63 -36.17 -7.26
CA ILE A 102 33.75 -35.23 -6.60
C ILE A 102 34.65 -34.20 -5.92
N SER A 103 34.26 -32.93 -6.04
CA SER A 103 34.84 -31.83 -5.24
C SER A 103 33.78 -31.06 -4.46
N GLN A 104 34.13 -30.64 -3.26
CA GLN A 104 33.30 -29.84 -2.39
C GLN A 104 34.08 -28.61 -1.91
N GLU A 105 33.51 -27.45 -2.18
CA GLU A 105 33.98 -26.18 -1.62
C GLU A 105 33.39 -25.98 -0.23
N VAL A 106 34.20 -25.57 0.72
CA VAL A 106 33.81 -25.29 2.11
C VAL A 106 34.08 -23.82 2.39
N THR A 107 33.02 -23.03 2.29
CA THR A 107 33.05 -21.60 2.65
C THR A 107 33.28 -21.46 4.15
N SER A 108 34.07 -20.47 4.56
CA SER A 108 34.37 -20.21 5.97
C SER A 108 33.10 -19.98 6.80
N SER A 109 33.13 -20.38 8.08
CA SER A 109 31.99 -20.22 9.01
C SER A 109 31.53 -18.76 9.12
N ASP A 110 32.46 -17.82 9.16
CA ASP A 110 32.17 -16.39 9.33
C ASP A 110 31.45 -15.83 8.10
N LYS A 111 31.82 -16.25 6.89
CA LYS A 111 31.09 -15.88 5.67
C LYS A 111 29.65 -16.43 5.68
N ARG A 112 29.47 -17.68 6.14
CA ARG A 112 28.14 -18.28 6.24
C ARG A 112 27.28 -17.57 7.29
N GLN A 113 27.84 -17.30 8.49
CA GLN A 113 27.14 -16.56 9.53
C GLN A 113 26.73 -15.15 9.07
N ALA A 114 27.61 -14.44 8.37
CA ALA A 114 27.28 -13.13 7.79
C ALA A 114 26.16 -13.21 6.75
N ARG A 115 26.14 -14.27 5.90
CA ARG A 115 25.03 -14.51 4.96
C ARG A 115 23.70 -14.75 5.69
N VAL A 116 23.71 -15.55 6.75
CA VAL A 116 22.51 -15.81 7.57
C VAL A 116 22.02 -14.54 8.22
N ALA A 117 22.90 -13.75 8.82
CA ALA A 117 22.56 -12.46 9.44
C ALA A 117 21.96 -11.48 8.41
N MET A 118 22.56 -11.41 7.22
CA MET A 118 22.05 -10.57 6.12
C MET A 118 20.66 -11.04 5.66
N ALA A 119 20.46 -12.35 5.48
CA ALA A 119 19.19 -12.93 5.07
C ALA A 119 18.09 -12.66 6.12
N GLN A 120 18.41 -12.81 7.40
CA GLN A 120 17.49 -12.49 8.49
C GLN A 120 17.10 -11.01 8.50
N ALA A 121 18.08 -10.11 8.36
CA ALA A 121 17.81 -8.68 8.29
C ALA A 121 17.00 -8.29 7.03
N THR A 122 17.17 -9.03 5.93
CA THR A 122 16.35 -8.86 4.71
C THR A 122 14.88 -9.22 4.96
N ILE A 123 14.61 -10.32 5.67
CA ILE A 123 13.24 -10.70 6.05
C ILE A 123 12.60 -9.61 6.91
N GLU A 124 13.31 -9.12 7.91
CA GLU A 124 12.82 -8.07 8.80
C GLU A 124 12.58 -6.74 8.07
N THR A 125 13.44 -6.40 7.10
CA THR A 125 13.25 -5.23 6.24
C THR A 125 11.98 -5.38 5.38
N ALA A 126 11.75 -6.54 4.77
CA ALA A 126 10.55 -6.81 4.01
C ALA A 126 9.28 -6.75 4.88
N GLN A 127 9.34 -7.25 6.11
CA GLN A 127 8.23 -7.14 7.07
C GLN A 127 7.95 -5.68 7.45
N ALA A 128 8.99 -4.88 7.69
CA ALA A 128 8.83 -3.45 7.97
C ALA A 128 8.24 -2.69 6.78
N GLN A 129 8.67 -3.00 5.55
CA GLN A 129 8.09 -2.42 4.33
C GLN A 129 6.61 -2.79 4.15
N ARG A 130 6.23 -4.03 4.48
CA ARG A 130 4.83 -4.44 4.49
C ARG A 130 3.99 -3.62 5.49
N GLN A 131 4.53 -3.27 6.66
CA GLN A 131 3.83 -2.39 7.61
C GLN A 131 3.68 -0.96 7.09
N ILE A 132 4.71 -0.42 6.43
CA ILE A 132 4.62 0.89 5.76
C ILE A 132 3.49 0.88 4.72
N GLU A 133 3.43 -0.15 3.88
CA GLU A 133 2.38 -0.25 2.86
C GLU A 133 0.99 -0.43 3.48
N ARG A 134 0.86 -1.19 4.57
CA ARG A 134 -0.41 -1.32 5.29
C ARG A 134 -0.93 0.03 5.76
N LEU A 135 -0.09 0.86 6.37
CA LEU A 135 -0.47 2.21 6.79
C LEU A 135 -0.82 3.09 5.59
N ASN A 136 -0.05 3.01 4.50
CA ASN A 136 -0.34 3.72 3.27
C ASN A 136 -1.72 3.34 2.70
N VAL A 137 -2.05 2.06 2.61
CA VAL A 137 -3.37 1.57 2.16
C VAL A 137 -4.48 2.12 3.05
N ARG A 138 -4.32 2.07 4.38
CA ARG A 138 -5.31 2.62 5.32
C ARG A 138 -5.50 4.12 5.13
N LEU A 139 -4.43 4.88 5.12
CA LEU A 139 -4.46 6.33 4.93
C LEU A 139 -5.13 6.71 3.61
N GLN A 140 -4.66 6.14 2.49
CA GLN A 140 -5.19 6.49 1.17
C GLN A 140 -6.67 6.10 1.01
N THR A 141 -7.09 4.97 1.60
CA THR A 141 -8.49 4.56 1.63
C THR A 141 -9.33 5.55 2.43
N ALA A 142 -8.84 5.97 3.61
CA ALA A 142 -9.54 6.97 4.43
C ALA A 142 -9.68 8.31 3.69
N LEU A 143 -8.61 8.80 3.05
CA LEU A 143 -8.63 10.05 2.29
C LEU A 143 -9.63 9.97 1.12
N ALA A 144 -9.64 8.86 0.38
CA ALA A 144 -10.58 8.64 -0.72
C ALA A 144 -12.04 8.57 -0.23
N TRP A 145 -12.28 7.85 0.88
CA TRP A 145 -13.63 7.75 1.47
C TRP A 145 -14.12 9.11 1.99
N ILE A 146 -13.30 9.86 2.71
CA ILE A 146 -13.63 11.21 3.22
C ILE A 146 -14.02 12.12 2.06
N SER A 147 -13.22 12.14 0.99
CA SER A 147 -13.49 12.98 -0.18
C SER A 147 -14.79 12.60 -0.88
N ALA A 148 -15.00 11.29 -1.12
CA ALA A 148 -16.23 10.81 -1.73
C ALA A 148 -17.48 11.11 -0.87
N ARG A 149 -17.35 10.96 0.45
CA ARG A 149 -18.45 11.23 1.39
C ARG A 149 -18.80 12.71 1.46
N ALA A 150 -17.80 13.60 1.48
CA ALA A 150 -18.02 15.04 1.45
C ALA A 150 -18.74 15.50 0.17
N THR A 151 -18.32 14.98 -0.98
CA THR A 151 -19.00 15.29 -2.25
C THR A 151 -20.45 14.80 -2.26
N GLU A 152 -20.77 13.65 -1.67
CA GLU A 152 -22.15 13.19 -1.49
C GLU A 152 -22.97 14.10 -0.57
N GLN A 153 -22.37 14.64 0.50
CA GLN A 153 -23.02 15.61 1.38
C GLN A 153 -23.35 16.90 0.62
N LYS A 154 -22.42 17.41 -0.20
CA LYS A 154 -22.69 18.56 -1.07
C LYS A 154 -23.86 18.27 -2.02
N LEU A 155 -23.89 17.13 -2.69
CA LEU A 155 -25.00 16.74 -3.58
C LEU A 155 -26.35 16.62 -2.85
N GLN A 156 -26.35 16.14 -1.60
CA GLN A 156 -27.56 16.13 -0.77
C GLN A 156 -28.07 17.55 -0.48
N LEU A 157 -27.18 18.51 -0.23
CA LEU A 157 -27.54 19.91 -0.05
C LEU A 157 -28.23 20.47 -1.29
N PHE A 158 -27.77 20.12 -2.51
CA PHE A 158 -28.39 20.58 -3.75
C PHE A 158 -29.84 20.12 -3.90
N LYS A 159 -30.21 18.93 -3.44
CA LYS A 159 -31.63 18.49 -3.43
C LYS A 159 -32.53 19.42 -2.59
N GLN A 160 -32.03 19.90 -1.46
CA GLN A 160 -32.73 20.88 -0.63
C GLN A 160 -32.82 22.23 -1.33
N LEU A 161 -31.71 22.71 -1.93
CA LEU A 161 -31.67 23.97 -2.66
C LEU A 161 -32.66 24.01 -3.84
N TYR A 162 -32.79 22.91 -4.58
CA TYR A 162 -33.80 22.82 -5.63
C TYR A 162 -35.23 22.90 -5.09
N SER A 163 -35.53 22.27 -3.96
CA SER A 163 -36.85 22.35 -3.34
C SER A 163 -37.15 23.76 -2.83
N GLU A 164 -36.18 24.42 -2.22
CA GLU A 164 -36.27 25.82 -1.78
C GLU A 164 -36.49 26.78 -2.98
N ASN A 165 -35.79 26.56 -4.10
CA ASN A 165 -35.92 27.38 -5.30
C ASN A 165 -37.29 27.23 -5.95
N LYS A 166 -37.92 26.02 -5.96
CA LYS A 166 -39.29 25.83 -6.40
C LYS A 166 -40.31 26.60 -5.57
N LEU A 167 -40.16 26.58 -4.25
CA LEU A 167 -41.01 27.37 -3.33
C LEU A 167 -40.83 28.87 -3.57
N PHE A 168 -39.60 29.30 -3.76
CA PHE A 168 -39.29 30.71 -4.07
C PHE A 168 -39.93 31.14 -5.42
N ALA A 169 -39.81 30.33 -6.46
CA ALA A 169 -40.46 30.60 -7.75
C ALA A 169 -41.99 30.71 -7.63
N ALA A 170 -42.61 29.87 -6.79
CA ALA A 170 -44.03 29.95 -6.52
C ALA A 170 -44.44 31.24 -5.79
N ALA A 171 -43.65 31.66 -4.79
CA ALA A 171 -43.86 32.90 -4.04
C ALA A 171 -43.76 34.14 -4.95
N ILE A 172 -42.77 34.19 -5.84
CA ILE A 172 -42.62 35.28 -6.81
C ILE A 172 -43.82 35.37 -7.76
N ARG A 173 -44.27 34.23 -8.30
CA ARG A 173 -45.46 34.17 -9.18
C ARG A 173 -46.70 34.71 -8.45
N ALA A 174 -46.92 34.35 -7.19
CA ALA A 174 -48.01 34.82 -6.39
C ALA A 174 -47.91 36.36 -6.13
N SER A 175 -46.71 36.90 -5.86
CA SER A 175 -46.48 38.33 -5.68
C SER A 175 -46.78 39.11 -6.97
N ILE A 176 -46.35 38.62 -8.13
CA ILE A 176 -46.64 39.27 -9.42
C ILE A 176 -48.16 39.25 -9.69
N ALA A 177 -48.85 38.12 -9.45
CA ALA A 177 -50.29 37.99 -9.64
C ALA A 177 -51.07 38.93 -8.69
N GLY A 178 -50.53 39.22 -7.48
CA GLY A 178 -51.06 40.17 -6.52
C GLY A 178 -50.70 41.65 -6.81
N GLY A 179 -50.04 41.94 -7.93
CA GLY A 179 -49.65 43.29 -8.32
C GLY A 179 -48.49 43.92 -7.51
N GLN A 180 -47.80 43.13 -6.69
CA GLN A 180 -46.73 43.59 -5.84
C GLN A 180 -45.31 43.32 -6.41
N GLY A 181 -45.15 42.51 -7.48
CA GLY A 181 -43.89 42.14 -8.09
C GLY A 181 -43.78 42.68 -9.53
N GLN A 182 -42.51 42.82 -9.99
CA GLN A 182 -42.23 43.15 -11.39
C GLN A 182 -42.20 41.88 -12.27
N SER A 183 -42.65 41.97 -13.51
CA SER A 183 -42.63 40.82 -14.46
C SER A 183 -41.21 40.27 -14.67
N ALA A 184 -40.21 41.13 -14.61
CA ALA A 184 -38.79 40.73 -14.68
C ALA A 184 -38.37 39.79 -13.54
N ASP A 185 -38.99 39.88 -12.37
CA ASP A 185 -38.68 39.05 -11.22
C ASP A 185 -38.96 37.54 -11.50
N SER A 186 -39.84 37.22 -12.46
CA SER A 186 -40.14 35.85 -12.83
C SER A 186 -38.97 35.09 -13.47
N VAL A 187 -37.95 35.79 -13.96
CA VAL A 187 -36.78 35.21 -14.62
C VAL A 187 -35.73 34.75 -13.59
N ALA A 188 -35.64 35.43 -12.43
CA ALA A 188 -34.60 35.18 -11.43
C ALA A 188 -34.56 33.72 -10.89
N PRO A 189 -35.70 33.06 -10.53
CA PRO A 189 -35.64 31.65 -10.09
C PRO A 189 -35.20 30.68 -11.19
N ARG A 190 -35.45 31.02 -12.45
CA ARG A 190 -35.00 30.22 -13.59
C ARG A 190 -33.48 30.31 -13.79
N GLN A 191 -32.91 31.53 -13.65
CA GLN A 191 -31.46 31.74 -13.68
C GLN A 191 -30.78 31.02 -12.50
N GLU A 192 -31.32 31.13 -11.29
CA GLU A 192 -30.82 30.42 -10.12
C GLU A 192 -30.84 28.90 -10.34
N ALA A 193 -31.91 28.34 -10.90
CA ALA A 193 -32.00 26.90 -11.21
C ALA A 193 -30.95 26.44 -12.21
N LEU A 194 -30.61 27.23 -13.23
CA LEU A 194 -29.55 26.92 -14.20
C LEU A 194 -28.16 26.94 -13.55
N LEU A 195 -27.88 27.92 -12.71
CA LEU A 195 -26.61 28.01 -11.96
C LEU A 195 -26.45 26.82 -10.98
N LEU A 196 -27.55 26.45 -10.31
CA LEU A 196 -27.55 25.26 -9.44
C LEU A 196 -27.30 23.97 -10.27
N ALA A 197 -27.88 23.88 -11.48
CA ALA A 197 -27.67 22.72 -12.36
C ALA A 197 -26.19 22.62 -12.78
N GLU A 198 -25.56 23.71 -13.21
CA GLU A 198 -24.15 23.74 -13.58
C GLU A 198 -23.24 23.30 -12.42
N GLN A 199 -23.52 23.80 -11.22
CA GLN A 199 -22.78 23.40 -10.03
C GLN A 199 -23.01 21.93 -9.68
N GLN A 200 -24.24 21.42 -9.84
CA GLN A 200 -24.54 20.01 -9.63
C GLN A 200 -23.76 19.11 -10.62
N ASP A 201 -23.75 19.46 -11.91
CA ASP A 201 -22.99 18.71 -12.93
C ASP A 201 -21.52 18.61 -12.57
N SER A 202 -20.92 19.72 -12.09
CA SER A 202 -19.55 19.76 -11.59
C SER A 202 -19.33 18.83 -10.39
N LEU A 203 -20.26 18.80 -9.44
CA LEU A 203 -20.21 17.90 -8.29
C LEU A 203 -20.44 16.44 -8.65
N GLU A 204 -21.25 16.15 -9.68
CA GLU A 204 -21.43 14.77 -10.18
C GLU A 204 -20.17 14.26 -10.89
N GLN A 205 -19.46 15.12 -11.60
CA GLN A 205 -18.14 14.81 -12.12
C GLN A 205 -17.16 14.52 -10.96
N GLU A 206 -17.09 15.41 -9.96
CA GLU A 206 -16.25 15.20 -8.78
C GLU A 206 -16.61 13.88 -8.07
N ARG A 207 -17.87 13.58 -7.86
CA ARG A 207 -18.35 12.31 -7.29
C ARG A 207 -17.79 11.11 -8.07
N SER A 208 -17.86 11.17 -9.39
CA SER A 208 -17.37 10.08 -10.24
C SER A 208 -15.86 9.87 -10.08
N GLN A 209 -15.09 10.96 -9.99
CA GLN A 209 -13.65 10.93 -9.75
C GLN A 209 -13.31 10.38 -8.37
N GLN A 210 -13.98 10.85 -7.31
CA GLN A 210 -13.75 10.39 -5.94
C GLN A 210 -14.13 8.91 -5.76
N ARG A 211 -15.23 8.47 -6.39
CA ARG A 211 -15.59 7.05 -6.41
C ARG A 211 -14.59 6.19 -7.17
N ALA A 212 -14.00 6.69 -8.25
CA ALA A 212 -12.94 6.00 -8.96
C ALA A 212 -11.65 5.91 -8.11
N ALA A 213 -11.32 6.96 -7.36
CA ALA A 213 -10.21 6.96 -6.42
C ALA A 213 -10.41 5.92 -5.29
N LEU A 214 -11.61 5.84 -4.72
CA LEU A 214 -11.96 4.83 -3.71
C LEU A 214 -11.92 3.40 -4.29
N ARG A 215 -12.41 3.21 -5.51
CA ARG A 215 -12.39 1.91 -6.21
C ARG A 215 -10.98 1.36 -6.41
N ARG A 216 -9.96 2.20 -6.51
CA ARG A 216 -8.57 1.77 -6.55
C ARG A 216 -8.19 0.91 -5.34
N TRP A 217 -8.77 1.18 -4.18
CA TRP A 217 -8.41 0.55 -2.91
C TRP A 217 -9.33 -0.59 -2.51
N ILE A 218 -10.64 -0.47 -2.80
CA ILE A 218 -11.66 -1.44 -2.36
C ILE A 218 -12.41 -2.12 -3.53
N GLY A 219 -11.94 -1.94 -4.76
CA GLY A 219 -12.55 -2.58 -5.93
C GLY A 219 -14.02 -2.19 -6.15
N GLU A 220 -14.84 -3.15 -6.52
CA GLU A 220 -16.25 -2.92 -6.86
C GLU A 220 -17.12 -2.53 -5.66
N ASP A 221 -16.67 -2.80 -4.44
CA ASP A 221 -17.37 -2.38 -3.21
C ASP A 221 -17.51 -0.84 -3.11
N ALA A 222 -16.69 -0.08 -3.82
CA ALA A 222 -16.81 1.37 -3.96
C ALA A 222 -18.13 1.83 -4.58
N ARG A 223 -18.93 0.96 -5.17
CA ARG A 223 -20.27 1.29 -5.71
C ARG A 223 -21.35 1.38 -4.64
N GLN A 224 -21.12 0.80 -3.47
CA GLN A 224 -22.08 0.83 -2.37
C GLN A 224 -22.32 2.27 -1.88
N PRO A 225 -23.53 2.58 -1.37
CA PRO A 225 -23.82 3.90 -0.81
C PRO A 225 -22.92 4.18 0.40
N LEU A 226 -22.30 5.36 0.46
CA LEU A 226 -21.48 5.75 1.61
C LEU A 226 -22.36 6.27 2.75
N THR A 227 -22.07 5.83 3.96
CA THR A 227 -22.78 6.25 5.16
C THR A 227 -21.85 6.63 6.29
N GLY A 228 -22.34 7.42 7.23
CA GLY A 228 -21.56 7.92 8.37
C GLY A 228 -21.26 9.41 8.24
N LYS A 229 -20.77 9.95 9.34
CA LYS A 229 -20.26 11.34 9.41
C LYS A 229 -18.80 11.35 8.96
N LEU A 230 -18.33 12.52 8.52
CA LEU A 230 -16.90 12.73 8.32
C LEU A 230 -16.16 12.53 9.65
N PRO A 231 -15.08 11.75 9.67
CA PRO A 231 -14.37 11.43 10.90
C PRO A 231 -13.72 12.68 11.50
N GLN A 232 -13.65 12.72 12.83
CA GLN A 232 -13.11 13.83 13.60
C GLN A 232 -12.13 13.27 14.63
N TRP A 233 -10.93 12.87 14.18
CA TRP A 233 -9.87 12.49 15.10
C TRP A 233 -9.27 13.76 15.72
N GLN A 234 -9.24 13.79 17.06
CA GLN A 234 -8.59 14.89 17.77
C GLN A 234 -7.10 14.58 17.89
N PRO A 235 -6.23 15.50 17.48
CA PRO A 235 -4.80 15.32 17.69
C PRO A 235 -4.47 15.22 19.18
N ALA A 236 -3.64 14.25 19.56
CA ALA A 236 -3.13 14.09 20.92
C ALA A 236 -1.64 14.47 20.97
N PRO A 237 -1.27 15.75 21.13
CA PRO A 237 0.13 16.21 21.00
C PRO A 237 1.12 15.47 21.91
N ALA A 238 0.68 15.03 23.08
CA ALA A 238 1.53 14.27 24.01
C ALA A 238 1.97 12.90 23.49
N GLN A 239 1.26 12.35 22.50
CA GLN A 239 1.58 11.04 21.91
C GLN A 239 2.50 11.16 20.69
N PHE A 240 2.57 12.33 20.06
CA PHE A 240 3.28 12.49 18.78
C PHE A 240 4.79 12.28 18.86
N SER A 241 5.44 12.69 19.96
CA SER A 241 6.90 12.49 20.10
C SER A 241 7.25 11.00 20.13
N HIS A 242 6.49 10.21 20.86
CA HIS A 242 6.69 8.76 20.95
C HIS A 242 6.30 8.05 19.65
N ALA A 243 5.16 8.41 19.07
CA ALA A 243 4.70 7.86 17.79
C ALA A 243 5.65 8.18 16.63
N LEU A 244 6.29 9.36 16.67
CA LEU A 244 7.29 9.73 15.69
C LEU A 244 8.50 8.77 15.70
N GLU A 245 9.00 8.40 16.88
CA GLU A 245 10.13 7.47 17.00
C GLU A 245 9.77 6.06 16.51
N GLN A 246 8.52 5.66 16.68
CA GLN A 246 7.99 4.35 16.26
C GLN A 246 7.41 4.35 14.83
N HIS A 247 7.48 5.49 14.13
CA HIS A 247 6.92 5.58 12.78
C HIS A 247 7.52 4.51 11.86
N PRO A 248 6.73 3.68 11.14
CA PRO A 248 7.25 2.57 10.34
C PRO A 248 8.28 2.98 9.30
N GLU A 249 8.17 4.17 8.70
CA GLU A 249 9.19 4.70 7.79
C GLU A 249 10.52 5.04 8.49
N LEU A 250 10.54 5.15 9.82
CA LEU A 250 11.76 5.29 10.63
C LEU A 250 12.19 3.95 11.23
N ALA A 251 11.25 3.13 11.63
CA ALA A 251 11.52 1.80 12.19
C ALA A 251 12.19 0.86 11.18
N VAL A 252 11.91 1.01 9.87
CA VAL A 252 12.55 0.20 8.82
C VAL A 252 14.07 0.40 8.76
N TYR A 253 14.60 1.52 9.23
CA TYR A 253 16.04 1.76 9.25
C TYR A 253 16.78 0.85 10.23
N GLU A 254 16.13 0.30 11.23
CA GLU A 254 16.75 -0.63 12.17
C GLU A 254 17.12 -1.97 11.51
N PRO A 255 16.21 -2.71 10.85
CA PRO A 255 16.60 -3.91 10.10
C PRO A 255 17.54 -3.59 8.92
N MET A 256 17.39 -2.45 8.23
CA MET A 256 18.34 -2.03 7.20
C MET A 256 19.74 -1.80 7.77
N SER A 257 19.85 -1.29 8.98
CA SER A 257 21.13 -1.12 9.69
C SER A 257 21.74 -2.47 10.03
N ARG A 258 20.95 -3.43 10.55
CA ARG A 258 21.41 -4.80 10.78
C ARG A 258 21.89 -5.47 9.48
N GLN A 259 21.20 -5.22 8.38
CA GLN A 259 21.63 -5.73 7.06
C GLN A 259 22.98 -5.12 6.64
N ALA A 260 23.18 -3.82 6.84
CA ALA A 260 24.45 -3.15 6.54
C ALA A 260 25.58 -3.63 7.46
N ASP A 261 25.31 -3.87 8.74
CA ASP A 261 26.27 -4.43 9.68
C ASP A 261 26.66 -5.87 9.32
N ALA A 262 25.69 -6.69 8.87
CA ALA A 262 25.96 -8.01 8.31
C ALA A 262 26.79 -7.94 7.02
N ALA A 263 26.57 -6.93 6.17
CA ALA A 263 27.40 -6.70 4.98
C ALA A 263 28.84 -6.29 5.33
N ILE A 264 29.04 -5.51 6.39
CA ILE A 264 30.38 -5.23 6.92
C ILE A 264 31.05 -6.52 7.39
N SER A 265 30.35 -7.34 8.18
CA SER A 265 30.83 -8.62 8.66
C SER A 265 31.19 -9.57 7.50
N ALA A 266 30.38 -9.60 6.45
CA ALA A 266 30.65 -10.37 5.23
C ALA A 266 31.93 -9.89 4.52
N ALA A 267 32.10 -8.56 4.38
CA ALA A 267 33.29 -7.97 3.77
C ALA A 267 34.57 -8.25 4.58
N VAL A 268 34.47 -8.24 5.91
CA VAL A 268 35.58 -8.63 6.82
C VAL A 268 35.88 -10.12 6.67
N ALA A 269 34.86 -10.98 6.60
CA ALA A 269 35.01 -12.42 6.45
C ALA A 269 35.65 -12.81 5.10
N GLU A 270 35.60 -11.96 4.05
CA GLU A 270 36.33 -12.18 2.80
C GLU A 270 37.87 -12.24 2.97
N LYS A 271 38.40 -11.78 4.12
CA LYS A 271 39.82 -11.96 4.46
C LYS A 271 40.14 -13.37 4.95
N GLN A 272 39.15 -14.17 5.27
CA GLN A 272 39.34 -15.56 5.65
C GLN A 272 39.40 -16.47 4.44
N PRO A 273 40.33 -17.45 4.43
CA PRO A 273 40.41 -18.39 3.33
C PRO A 273 39.20 -19.31 3.28
N ASP A 274 38.72 -19.57 2.08
CA ASP A 274 37.87 -20.74 1.80
C ASP A 274 38.77 -21.89 1.41
N TRP A 275 38.31 -23.12 1.58
CA TRP A 275 39.03 -24.30 1.18
C TRP A 275 38.12 -25.26 0.44
N ALA A 276 38.73 -26.15 -0.37
CA ALA A 276 37.99 -27.18 -1.05
C ALA A 276 38.77 -28.48 -0.99
N TRP A 277 38.03 -29.58 -1.03
CA TRP A 277 38.59 -30.92 -1.20
C TRP A 277 38.05 -31.58 -2.46
N GLN A 278 38.87 -32.44 -3.04
CA GLN A 278 38.53 -33.21 -4.22
C GLN A 278 39.01 -34.64 -4.03
N VAL A 279 38.16 -35.59 -4.36
CA VAL A 279 38.52 -37.02 -4.46
C VAL A 279 38.19 -37.49 -5.86
N ALA A 280 39.14 -38.09 -6.53
CA ALA A 280 38.98 -38.57 -7.89
C ALA A 280 39.55 -39.99 -8.05
N TYR A 281 38.78 -40.86 -8.68
CA TYR A 281 39.22 -42.16 -9.19
C TYR A 281 39.70 -41.97 -10.62
N GLN A 282 40.87 -42.60 -10.91
CA GLN A 282 41.56 -42.48 -12.18
C GLN A 282 41.81 -43.89 -12.74
N LYS A 283 41.12 -44.20 -13.84
CA LYS A 283 41.30 -45.42 -14.57
C LYS A 283 42.42 -45.29 -15.59
N ARG A 284 43.36 -46.21 -15.56
CA ARG A 284 44.48 -46.30 -16.52
C ARG A 284 44.28 -47.46 -17.50
N GLY A 285 45.19 -47.61 -18.47
CA GLY A 285 45.21 -48.74 -19.35
C GLY A 285 45.33 -50.09 -18.61
N ALA A 286 44.92 -51.15 -19.23
CA ALA A 286 44.76 -52.49 -18.60
C ALA A 286 46.06 -53.03 -17.93
N ASP A 287 47.22 -52.63 -18.41
CA ASP A 287 48.52 -53.03 -17.87
C ASP A 287 48.97 -52.22 -16.62
N PHE A 288 48.18 -51.22 -16.23
CA PHE A 288 48.50 -50.31 -15.12
C PHE A 288 47.38 -50.32 -14.10
N GLY A 289 47.72 -50.35 -12.82
CA GLY A 289 46.73 -50.27 -11.73
C GLY A 289 46.04 -48.89 -11.68
N ASP A 290 44.74 -48.88 -11.34
CA ASP A 290 43.98 -47.67 -11.14
C ASP A 290 44.47 -46.84 -9.92
N MET A 291 44.18 -45.54 -9.89
CA MET A 291 44.64 -44.61 -8.86
C MET A 291 43.48 -43.86 -8.25
N VAL A 292 43.66 -43.48 -6.99
CA VAL A 292 42.81 -42.51 -6.30
C VAL A 292 43.65 -41.30 -5.93
N SER A 293 43.14 -40.11 -6.29
CA SER A 293 43.75 -38.83 -5.92
C SER A 293 42.90 -38.13 -4.89
N VAL A 294 43.52 -37.52 -3.88
CA VAL A 294 42.92 -36.62 -2.93
C VAL A 294 43.65 -35.31 -3.05
N GLN A 295 42.94 -34.22 -3.24
CA GLN A 295 43.53 -32.89 -3.36
C GLN A 295 42.80 -31.93 -2.42
N PHE A 296 43.56 -31.03 -1.79
CA PHE A 296 43.03 -29.90 -1.00
C PHE A 296 43.52 -28.62 -1.66
N SER A 297 42.61 -27.63 -1.75
CA SER A 297 42.94 -26.28 -2.17
C SER A 297 42.50 -25.29 -1.13
N VAL A 298 43.25 -24.20 -0.96
CA VAL A 298 42.94 -23.10 0.00
C VAL A 298 43.11 -21.79 -0.72
N ASP A 299 42.09 -20.92 -0.66
CA ASP A 299 42.18 -19.57 -1.21
C ASP A 299 43.05 -18.70 -0.30
N LEU A 300 44.03 -18.01 -0.87
CA LEU A 300 44.94 -17.15 -0.10
C LEU A 300 44.66 -15.67 -0.38
N PRO A 301 44.03 -14.91 0.52
CA PRO A 301 43.73 -13.49 0.34
C PRO A 301 44.96 -12.61 0.58
N VAL A 302 46.03 -12.76 -0.23
CA VAL A 302 47.32 -12.12 -0.03
C VAL A 302 47.38 -10.61 -0.35
N PHE A 303 46.37 -10.08 -1.07
CA PHE A 303 46.30 -8.67 -1.47
C PHE A 303 45.16 -7.92 -0.75
N ALA A 304 44.99 -8.15 0.55
CA ALA A 304 43.90 -7.60 1.34
C ALA A 304 43.80 -6.07 1.24
N GLY A 305 44.90 -5.37 1.27
CA GLY A 305 44.92 -3.89 1.20
C GLY A 305 44.37 -3.27 -0.06
N SER A 306 44.43 -3.98 -1.21
CA SER A 306 43.90 -3.51 -2.49
C SER A 306 42.56 -4.11 -2.89
N ARG A 307 42.12 -5.19 -2.22
CA ARG A 307 40.92 -5.94 -2.59
C ARG A 307 39.85 -5.95 -1.49
N GLN A 308 40.17 -6.42 -0.29
CA GLN A 308 39.22 -6.57 0.81
C GLN A 308 39.03 -5.25 1.58
N ASP A 309 40.11 -4.53 1.91
CA ASP A 309 40.03 -3.28 2.69
C ASP A 309 39.14 -2.20 2.01
N PRO A 310 39.24 -1.94 0.70
CA PRO A 310 38.32 -1.04 0.02
C PRO A 310 36.84 -1.47 0.09
N LYS A 311 36.55 -2.78 0.05
CA LYS A 311 35.18 -3.30 0.20
C LYS A 311 34.64 -3.07 1.61
N ILE A 312 35.50 -3.29 2.64
CA ILE A 312 35.13 -3.01 4.02
C ILE A 312 34.86 -1.52 4.20
N ALA A 313 35.72 -0.65 3.69
CA ALA A 313 35.50 0.80 3.72
C ALA A 313 34.22 1.24 3.01
N ALA A 314 33.91 0.62 1.86
CA ALA A 314 32.67 0.85 1.14
C ALA A 314 31.43 0.42 1.96
N SER A 315 31.49 -0.72 2.66
CA SER A 315 30.39 -1.20 3.53
C SER A 315 30.18 -0.26 4.72
N HIS A 316 31.25 0.25 5.36
CA HIS A 316 31.13 1.29 6.39
C HIS A 316 30.50 2.58 5.85
N SER A 317 30.89 3.02 4.65
CA SER A 317 30.29 4.19 4.01
C SER A 317 28.80 3.99 3.70
N ALA A 318 28.41 2.78 3.30
CA ALA A 318 27.00 2.42 3.10
C ALA A 318 26.21 2.49 4.41
N ARG A 319 26.79 2.04 5.54
CA ARG A 319 26.18 2.14 6.87
C ARG A 319 26.00 3.60 7.30
N ASN A 320 27.03 4.43 7.17
CA ASN A 320 26.98 5.86 7.48
C ASN A 320 25.91 6.60 6.63
N ARG A 321 25.75 6.21 5.36
CA ARG A 321 24.69 6.74 4.48
C ARG A 321 23.30 6.44 5.06
N LEU A 322 23.05 5.24 5.56
CA LEU A 322 21.77 4.88 6.17
C LEU A 322 21.47 5.73 7.41
N ASP A 323 22.45 6.00 8.25
CA ASP A 323 22.28 6.85 9.42
C ASP A 323 21.93 8.29 9.03
N ALA A 324 22.59 8.82 8.01
CA ALA A 324 22.29 10.15 7.47
C ALA A 324 20.87 10.19 6.84
N GLN A 325 20.47 9.15 6.12
CA GLN A 325 19.14 9.02 5.54
C GLN A 325 18.05 8.94 6.61
N ARG A 326 18.27 8.17 7.68
CA ARG A 326 17.35 8.10 8.81
C ARG A 326 17.17 9.46 9.48
N GLU A 327 18.27 10.19 9.73
CA GLU A 327 18.18 11.53 10.32
C GLU A 327 17.46 12.52 9.41
N ALA A 328 17.71 12.49 8.10
CA ALA A 328 16.99 13.31 7.12
C ALA A 328 15.49 13.00 7.13
N LYS A 329 15.12 11.70 7.18
CA LYS A 329 13.73 11.25 7.25
C LYS A 329 13.06 11.68 8.55
N LEU A 330 13.75 11.60 9.67
CA LEU A 330 13.26 12.08 10.97
C LEU A 330 12.95 13.59 10.94
N ARG A 331 13.85 14.40 10.36
CA ARG A 331 13.60 15.85 10.21
C ARG A 331 12.43 16.14 9.30
N GLN A 332 12.28 15.37 8.22
CA GLN A 332 11.13 15.48 7.31
C GLN A 332 9.82 15.19 8.05
N HIS A 333 9.75 14.12 8.83
CA HIS A 333 8.54 13.80 9.60
C HIS A 333 8.22 14.83 10.67
N ARG A 334 9.23 15.41 11.35
CA ARG A 334 9.02 16.51 12.29
C ARG A 334 8.38 17.72 11.61
N GLN A 335 8.94 18.13 10.48
CA GLN A 335 8.35 19.22 9.70
C GLN A 335 6.91 18.92 9.28
N GLN A 336 6.66 17.73 8.72
CA GLN A 336 5.32 17.30 8.30
C GLN A 336 4.32 17.31 9.46
N LEU A 337 4.74 16.86 10.63
CA LEU A 337 3.91 16.85 11.84
C LEU A 337 3.55 18.27 12.28
N ASP A 338 4.53 19.18 12.34
CA ASP A 338 4.31 20.59 12.69
C ASP A 338 3.36 21.27 11.70
N ASP A 339 3.56 21.05 10.40
CA ASP A 339 2.70 21.58 9.33
C ASP A 339 1.26 21.06 9.45
N LEU A 340 1.07 19.75 9.68
CA LEU A 340 -0.24 19.13 9.83
C LEU A 340 -0.97 19.65 11.09
N GLN A 341 -0.26 19.82 12.20
CA GLN A 341 -0.84 20.38 13.43
C GLN A 341 -1.29 21.83 13.22
N ALA A 342 -0.45 22.67 12.61
CA ALA A 342 -0.80 24.06 12.30
C ALA A 342 -2.04 24.13 11.36
N GLN A 343 -2.10 23.29 10.34
CA GLN A 343 -3.24 23.17 9.44
C GLN A 343 -4.51 22.73 10.17
N TYR A 344 -4.41 21.70 11.02
CA TYR A 344 -5.53 21.21 11.80
C TYR A 344 -6.13 22.32 12.69
N HIS A 345 -5.31 23.00 13.47
CA HIS A 345 -5.76 24.09 14.34
C HIS A 345 -6.40 25.26 13.58
N ARG A 346 -5.87 25.59 12.40
CA ARG A 346 -6.48 26.60 11.53
C ARG A 346 -7.86 26.18 11.05
N LEU A 347 -7.97 24.92 10.58
CA LEU A 347 -9.21 24.39 10.02
C LEU A 347 -10.28 24.17 11.09
N ASP A 348 -9.88 23.71 12.26
CA ASP A 348 -10.79 23.52 13.39
C ASP A 348 -11.44 24.83 13.82
N ARG A 349 -10.64 25.89 14.00
CA ARG A 349 -11.20 27.25 14.25
C ARG A 349 -12.04 27.78 13.09
N ALA A 350 -11.73 27.41 11.85
CA ALA A 350 -12.51 27.84 10.70
C ALA A 350 -13.87 27.14 10.63
N VAL A 351 -13.94 25.85 10.91
CA VAL A 351 -15.19 25.09 11.03
C VAL A 351 -16.05 25.64 12.16
N GLU A 352 -15.46 25.87 13.33
CA GLU A 352 -16.17 26.47 14.48
C GLU A 352 -16.78 27.81 14.12
N ARG A 353 -16.03 28.72 13.52
CA ARG A 353 -16.58 30.07 13.09
C ARG A 353 -17.66 29.92 12.01
N SER A 354 -17.48 28.95 11.07
CA SER A 354 -18.47 28.69 10.03
C SER A 354 -19.81 28.31 10.65
N GLN A 355 -19.80 27.32 11.55
CA GLN A 355 -21.00 26.73 12.13
C GLN A 355 -21.65 27.61 13.21
N SER A 356 -20.84 28.26 14.07
CA SER A 356 -21.35 29.03 15.19
C SER A 356 -21.70 30.49 14.85
N GLN A 357 -21.16 31.03 13.75
CA GLN A 357 -21.33 32.47 13.42
C GLN A 357 -21.76 32.69 11.96
N LEU A 358 -20.98 32.24 10.96
CA LEU A 358 -21.21 32.60 9.55
C LEU A 358 -22.54 32.06 9.00
N ILE A 359 -22.83 30.77 9.22
CA ILE A 359 -24.10 30.18 8.76
C ILE A 359 -25.31 30.79 9.47
N PRO A 360 -25.36 30.96 10.83
CA PRO A 360 -26.44 31.67 11.49
C PRO A 360 -26.65 33.08 10.96
N LEU A 361 -25.62 33.90 10.81
CA LEU A 361 -25.71 35.25 10.26
C LEU A 361 -26.22 35.26 8.81
N ALA A 362 -25.82 34.31 7.99
CA ALA A 362 -26.33 34.16 6.62
C ALA A 362 -27.83 33.77 6.60
N VAL A 363 -28.27 32.92 7.53
CA VAL A 363 -29.69 32.57 7.72
C VAL A 363 -30.49 33.78 8.13
N ASP A 364 -30.04 34.56 9.12
CA ASP A 364 -30.69 35.76 9.58
C ASP A 364 -30.80 36.81 8.45
N LYS A 365 -29.73 36.98 7.67
CA LYS A 365 -29.72 37.88 6.50
C LYS A 365 -30.78 37.49 5.49
N VAL A 366 -30.96 36.20 5.19
CA VAL A 366 -32.02 35.73 4.29
C VAL A 366 -33.40 36.01 4.86
N GLN A 367 -33.62 35.81 6.17
CA GLN A 367 -34.92 36.04 6.81
C GLN A 367 -35.28 37.55 6.80
N LEU A 368 -34.33 38.41 7.15
CA LEU A 368 -34.52 39.87 7.13
C LEU A 368 -34.77 40.38 5.70
N SER A 369 -33.98 39.92 4.72
CA SER A 369 -34.18 40.29 3.31
C SER A 369 -35.53 39.81 2.76
N LEU A 370 -36.04 38.68 3.20
CA LEU A 370 -37.36 38.16 2.84
C LEU A 370 -38.48 39.02 3.46
N ALA A 371 -38.36 39.45 4.74
CA ALA A 371 -39.30 40.30 5.41
C ALA A 371 -39.37 41.67 4.74
N ASP A 372 -38.24 42.30 4.41
CA ASP A 372 -38.13 43.56 3.71
C ASP A 372 -38.74 43.50 2.29
N TYR A 373 -38.49 42.41 1.56
CA TYR A 373 -39.10 42.18 0.24
C TYR A 373 -40.63 42.10 0.35
N ARG A 374 -41.16 41.35 1.32
CA ARG A 374 -42.61 41.23 1.55
C ARG A 374 -43.24 42.56 1.95
N ALA A 375 -42.51 43.42 2.66
CA ALA A 375 -42.95 44.75 3.03
C ALA A 375 -42.83 45.80 1.91
N GLY A 376 -42.35 45.40 0.71
CA GLY A 376 -42.08 46.32 -0.40
C GLY A 376 -40.92 47.30 -0.19
N LYS A 377 -40.09 47.06 0.83
CA LYS A 377 -38.97 47.93 1.20
C LYS A 377 -37.65 47.61 0.50
N ASN A 378 -37.56 46.42 -0.10
CA ASN A 378 -36.32 45.94 -0.71
C ASN A 378 -36.58 45.26 -2.06
N GLN A 379 -35.57 45.29 -2.95
CA GLN A 379 -35.65 44.64 -4.27
C GLN A 379 -35.39 43.13 -4.15
N LEU A 380 -35.99 42.35 -5.03
CA LEU A 380 -35.79 40.90 -5.13
C LEU A 380 -34.31 40.52 -5.28
N ALA A 381 -33.52 41.34 -5.98
CA ALA A 381 -32.07 41.14 -6.17
C ALA A 381 -31.31 40.96 -4.85
N ASN A 382 -31.66 41.74 -3.81
CA ASN A 382 -31.02 41.64 -2.50
C ASN A 382 -31.35 40.30 -1.78
N LEU A 383 -32.60 39.83 -1.91
CA LEU A 383 -33.00 38.52 -1.38
C LEU A 383 -32.26 37.37 -2.09
N ILE A 384 -32.11 37.46 -3.40
CA ILE A 384 -31.35 36.47 -4.20
C ILE A 384 -29.88 36.44 -3.78
N SER A 385 -29.26 37.63 -3.59
CA SER A 385 -27.88 37.72 -3.11
C SER A 385 -27.71 37.10 -1.72
N ALA A 386 -28.60 37.38 -0.78
CA ALA A 386 -28.57 36.81 0.56
C ALA A 386 -28.71 35.25 0.52
N ARG A 387 -29.61 34.74 -0.33
CA ARG A 387 -29.75 33.28 -0.53
C ARG A 387 -28.48 32.63 -1.12
N ARG A 388 -27.88 33.27 -2.11
CA ARG A 388 -26.62 32.79 -2.70
C ARG A 388 -25.50 32.73 -1.66
N GLU A 389 -25.36 33.78 -0.88
CA GLU A 389 -24.37 33.83 0.22
C GLU A 389 -24.58 32.69 1.25
N LEU A 390 -25.82 32.34 1.58
CA LEU A 390 -26.13 31.22 2.46
C LEU A 390 -25.76 29.88 1.83
N ILE A 391 -26.04 29.66 0.54
CA ILE A 391 -25.65 28.46 -0.20
C ILE A 391 -24.13 28.31 -0.19
N GLU A 392 -23.41 29.37 -0.54
CA GLU A 392 -21.96 29.39 -0.55
C GLU A 392 -21.37 29.13 0.86
N ALA A 393 -21.98 29.70 1.90
CA ALA A 393 -21.55 29.45 3.29
C ALA A 393 -21.72 27.97 3.69
N ARG A 394 -22.84 27.35 3.32
CA ARG A 394 -23.09 25.92 3.60
C ARG A 394 -22.16 24.99 2.82
N LEU A 395 -21.91 25.26 1.54
CA LEU A 395 -20.95 24.51 0.73
C LEU A 395 -19.54 24.63 1.29
N ARG A 396 -19.12 25.85 1.63
CA ARG A 396 -17.83 26.13 2.25
C ARG A 396 -17.65 25.41 3.60
N ASP A 397 -18.71 25.28 4.38
CA ASP A 397 -18.66 24.54 5.65
C ASP A 397 -18.35 23.06 5.42
N ILE A 398 -18.99 22.43 4.42
CA ILE A 398 -18.69 21.03 4.04
C ILE A 398 -17.23 20.92 3.57
N ASP A 399 -16.72 21.88 2.79
CA ASP A 399 -15.32 21.91 2.36
C ASP A 399 -14.34 22.02 3.54
N LEU A 400 -14.64 22.90 4.49
CA LEU A 400 -13.82 23.07 5.69
C LEU A 400 -13.81 21.79 6.55
N GLN A 401 -14.98 21.14 6.72
CA GLN A 401 -15.08 19.86 7.42
C GLN A 401 -14.31 18.77 6.71
N GLN A 402 -14.41 18.68 5.38
CA GLN A 402 -13.64 17.75 4.57
C GLN A 402 -12.14 17.96 4.77
N GLN A 403 -11.65 19.20 4.60
CA GLN A 403 -10.23 19.52 4.76
C GLN A 403 -9.73 19.19 6.17
N ARG A 404 -10.49 19.50 7.22
CA ARG A 404 -10.17 19.15 8.60
C ARG A 404 -10.09 17.62 8.76
N SER A 405 -11.04 16.86 8.22
CA SER A 405 -11.04 15.40 8.29
C SER A 405 -9.87 14.80 7.53
N LEU A 406 -9.48 15.33 6.38
CA LEU A 406 -8.30 14.88 5.62
C LEU A 406 -7.01 15.13 6.41
N VAL A 407 -6.84 16.29 7.03
CA VAL A 407 -5.67 16.60 7.87
C VAL A 407 -5.66 15.73 9.12
N SER A 408 -6.81 15.55 9.78
CA SER A 408 -6.89 14.68 10.96
C SER A 408 -6.63 13.21 10.63
N ALA A 409 -7.02 12.73 9.43
CA ALA A 409 -6.69 11.39 8.94
C ALA A 409 -5.18 11.21 8.77
N ASN A 410 -4.49 12.20 8.18
CA ASN A 410 -3.04 12.16 8.06
C ASN A 410 -2.37 12.11 9.45
N LEU A 411 -2.81 12.92 10.41
CA LEU A 411 -2.28 12.88 11.79
C LEU A 411 -2.58 11.54 12.47
N HIS A 412 -3.77 11.00 12.31
CA HIS A 412 -4.21 9.76 12.94
C HIS A 412 -3.42 8.55 12.43
N TYR A 413 -3.41 8.33 11.12
CA TYR A 413 -2.76 7.15 10.53
C TYR A 413 -1.23 7.24 10.53
N ALA A 414 -0.66 8.44 10.42
CA ALA A 414 0.79 8.59 10.46
C ALA A 414 1.37 8.59 11.88
N TYR A 415 0.65 9.14 12.89
CA TYR A 415 1.26 9.44 14.18
C TYR A 415 0.45 9.00 15.42
N THR A 416 -0.69 8.35 15.27
CA THR A 416 -1.51 7.92 16.44
C THR A 416 -1.78 6.43 16.42
N GLU A 417 -2.09 5.83 15.31
CA GLU A 417 -2.50 4.43 15.20
C GLU A 417 -1.34 3.42 15.39
N ILE A 418 -0.10 3.89 15.30
CA ILE A 418 1.11 3.06 15.41
C ILE A 418 1.26 2.47 16.83
N SER A 419 0.63 3.08 17.83
CA SER A 419 0.74 2.71 19.24
C SER A 419 -0.33 1.71 19.72
N GLN A 420 -1.18 1.21 18.84
CA GLN A 420 -2.17 0.18 19.11
C GLN A 420 -1.88 -1.10 18.31
#